data_a11755a1fa94aa5cadc45db6dc7cdf5f
#
_entry.id   a11755a1fa94aa5cadc45db6dc7cdf5f
#
_cell.length_a   1.000
_cell.length_b   1.000
_cell.length_c   1.000
_cell.angle_alpha   90.00
_cell.angle_beta   90.00
_cell.angle_gamma   90.00
#
_symmetry.space_group_name_H-M   'P 1'
#
loop_
_entity.id
_entity.type
_entity.pdbx_description
1 polymer ?
#
loop_
_entity_poly.entity_id
_entity_poly.type
_entity_poly.pdbx_seq_one_letter_code
_entity_poly.pdbx_strand_id
1 'polypeptide(L)'
;MAAAGISTLGITFGYGTETTAGTKPTSFKQLTRINALGGINIEPEQIDASALEDEITRYVKGRADTGGSFAVTVNFTSDTVKEWQDLITTYKALSGGKRMWFETIIPGVTNSFFVIAQPPEEIPQPEIGQNELLTVEMNLTIEEYKGLDTSVEFTPGE
;
A
#
# COMPACT_ATOMS: atom_id res chain seq x y z
N MET A 1 -14.82 -19.05 -19.69
CA MET A 1 -13.54 -19.72 -19.41
C MET A 1 -12.78 -18.92 -18.35
N ALA A 2 -12.35 -19.59 -17.30
CA ALA A 2 -11.59 -18.93 -16.25
C ALA A 2 -10.15 -18.63 -16.74
N ALA A 3 -9.62 -17.47 -16.40
CA ALA A 3 -8.23 -17.13 -16.72
C ALA A 3 -7.27 -18.01 -15.89
N ALA A 4 -6.16 -18.41 -16.50
CA ALA A 4 -5.13 -19.19 -15.81
C ALA A 4 -4.35 -18.37 -14.80
N GLY A 5 -4.35 -17.03 -14.97
CA GLY A 5 -3.65 -16.12 -14.08
C GLY A 5 -3.78 -14.69 -14.57
N ILE A 6 -3.24 -13.77 -13.80
CA ILE A 6 -3.29 -12.34 -14.11
C ILE A 6 -1.87 -11.82 -14.29
N SER A 7 -1.63 -11.14 -15.42
CA SER A 7 -0.35 -10.47 -15.68
C SER A 7 -0.24 -9.19 -14.82
N THR A 8 0.98 -8.82 -14.48
CA THR A 8 1.25 -7.54 -13.80
C THR A 8 1.13 -6.34 -14.74
N LEU A 9 0.90 -6.59 -16.04
CA LEU A 9 0.72 -5.52 -17.01
C LEU A 9 -0.56 -4.74 -16.73
N GLY A 10 -0.45 -3.42 -16.66
CA GLY A 10 -1.59 -2.54 -16.47
C GLY A 10 -2.01 -2.32 -15.03
N ILE A 11 -1.26 -2.86 -14.06
CA ILE A 11 -1.53 -2.59 -12.65
C ILE A 11 -1.19 -1.13 -12.36
N THR A 12 -2.11 -0.43 -11.71
CA THR A 12 -1.95 0.98 -11.34
C THR A 12 -2.04 1.15 -9.83
N PHE A 13 -1.41 2.19 -9.34
CA PHE A 13 -1.31 2.48 -7.91
C PHE A 13 -1.49 3.98 -7.68
N GLY A 14 -2.18 4.33 -6.64
CA GLY A 14 -2.42 5.73 -6.33
C GLY A 14 -2.79 5.96 -4.88
N TYR A 15 -2.98 7.22 -4.52
CA TYR A 15 -3.29 7.62 -3.15
C TYR A 15 -4.47 8.57 -3.10
N GLY A 16 -5.12 8.58 -1.96
CA GLY A 16 -6.18 9.54 -1.66
C GLY A 16 -6.17 9.87 -0.17
N THR A 17 -6.76 11.00 0.17
CA THR A 17 -6.85 11.43 1.56
C THR A 17 -8.30 11.47 2.01
N GLU A 18 -8.54 11.20 3.28
CA GLU A 18 -9.88 11.25 3.84
C GLU A 18 -10.38 12.69 3.88
N THR A 19 -11.59 12.91 3.40
CA THR A 19 -12.26 14.22 3.54
C THR A 19 -12.92 14.33 4.91
N THR A 20 -13.37 13.19 5.44
CA THR A 20 -13.88 13.06 6.79
C THR A 20 -13.11 11.93 7.46
N ALA A 21 -12.60 12.17 8.67
CA ALA A 21 -11.79 11.17 9.38
C ALA A 21 -12.54 9.84 9.52
N GLY A 22 -11.86 8.74 9.16
CA GLY A 22 -12.43 7.39 9.22
C GLY A 22 -13.28 6.99 8.02
N THR A 23 -13.44 7.86 7.02
CA THR A 23 -14.27 7.59 5.84
C THR A 23 -13.38 7.35 4.62
N LYS A 24 -13.70 6.30 3.85
CA LYS A 24 -12.98 6.00 2.61
C LYS A 24 -12.98 7.21 1.67
N PRO A 25 -11.82 7.60 1.11
CA PRO A 25 -11.76 8.68 0.14
C PRO A 25 -12.58 8.37 -1.11
N THR A 26 -13.14 9.40 -1.71
CA THR A 26 -13.91 9.29 -2.96
C THR A 26 -13.08 9.66 -4.18
N SER A 27 -11.88 10.17 -3.98
CA SER A 27 -10.98 10.60 -5.05
C SER A 27 -9.57 10.11 -4.76
N PHE A 28 -8.95 9.49 -5.77
CA PHE A 28 -7.58 9.00 -5.71
C PHE A 28 -6.80 9.54 -6.88
N LYS A 29 -5.54 9.88 -6.65
CA LYS A 29 -4.62 10.38 -7.67
C LYS A 29 -3.62 9.28 -8.00
N GLN A 30 -3.43 8.99 -9.30
CA GLN A 30 -2.52 7.95 -9.75
C GLN A 30 -1.06 8.37 -9.57
N LEU A 31 -0.26 7.44 -9.07
CA LEU A 31 1.19 7.55 -9.05
C LEU A 31 1.74 6.81 -10.27
N THR A 32 2.71 7.42 -10.98
CA THR A 32 3.23 6.88 -12.23
C THR A 32 4.58 6.21 -12.05
N ARG A 33 4.99 5.46 -13.07
CA ARG A 33 6.31 4.79 -13.12
C ARG A 33 6.60 3.90 -11.91
N ILE A 34 5.57 3.23 -11.42
CA ILE A 34 5.74 2.22 -10.37
C ILE A 34 6.41 1.01 -10.98
N ASN A 35 7.57 0.65 -10.46
CA ASN A 35 8.37 -0.47 -10.93
C ASN A 35 7.98 -1.77 -10.25
N ALA A 36 7.78 -1.70 -8.93
CA ALA A 36 7.40 -2.87 -8.14
C ALA A 36 6.62 -2.44 -6.90
N LEU A 37 5.71 -3.30 -6.47
CA LEU A 37 4.95 -3.14 -5.24
C LEU A 37 5.20 -4.35 -4.36
N GLY A 38 5.48 -4.11 -3.09
CA GLY A 38 5.60 -5.18 -2.12
C GLY A 38 4.24 -5.80 -1.82
N GLY A 39 4.27 -7.04 -1.38
CA GLY A 39 3.06 -7.72 -0.92
C GLY A 39 2.73 -7.36 0.52
N ILE A 40 1.46 -7.46 0.87
CA ILE A 40 1.00 -7.33 2.24
C ILE A 40 0.37 -8.65 2.64
N ASN A 41 0.94 -9.29 3.65
CA ASN A 41 0.44 -10.54 4.18
C ASN A 41 -0.12 -10.31 5.58
N ILE A 42 -1.29 -10.85 5.83
CA ILE A 42 -1.93 -10.73 7.14
C ILE A 42 -1.74 -12.05 7.88
N GLU A 43 -0.89 -12.02 8.91
CA GLU A 43 -0.63 -13.19 9.72
C GLU A 43 -1.18 -12.98 11.13
N PRO A 44 -2.23 -13.71 11.52
CA PRO A 44 -2.71 -13.63 12.89
C PRO A 44 -1.70 -14.31 13.83
N GLU A 45 -1.48 -13.68 14.96
CA GLU A 45 -0.69 -14.26 16.03
C GLU A 45 -1.40 -15.50 16.57
N GLN A 46 -0.65 -16.57 16.80
CA GLN A 46 -1.20 -17.79 17.39
C GLN A 46 -0.84 -17.80 18.88
N ILE A 47 -1.87 -17.92 19.71
CA ILE A 47 -1.71 -17.96 21.16
C ILE A 47 -1.92 -19.40 21.61
N ASP A 48 -0.92 -19.96 22.33
CA ASP A 48 -1.03 -21.29 22.86
C ASP A 48 -2.08 -21.32 23.98
N ALA A 49 -3.16 -22.03 23.73
CA ALA A 49 -4.27 -22.17 24.67
C ALA A 49 -4.38 -23.59 25.21
N SER A 50 -3.29 -24.39 25.13
CA SER A 50 -3.27 -25.77 25.59
C SER A 50 -3.41 -25.87 27.11
N ALA A 51 -4.24 -26.79 27.57
CA ALA A 51 -4.32 -27.15 28.97
C ALA A 51 -3.37 -28.33 29.25
N LEU A 52 -3.04 -28.55 30.53
CA LEU A 52 -2.15 -29.64 30.94
C LEU A 52 -2.67 -31.03 30.52
N GLU A 53 -3.98 -31.17 30.41
CA GLU A 53 -4.63 -32.42 30.00
C GLU A 53 -4.67 -32.62 28.47
N ASP A 54 -4.31 -31.62 27.70
CA ASP A 54 -4.33 -31.71 26.24
C ASP A 54 -3.15 -32.54 25.74
N GLU A 55 -3.43 -33.56 24.92
CA GLU A 55 -2.41 -34.36 24.27
C GLU A 55 -1.86 -33.67 23.03
N ILE A 56 -2.64 -32.72 22.45
CA ILE A 56 -2.31 -31.96 21.25
C ILE A 56 -2.32 -30.48 21.62
N THR A 57 -1.27 -29.76 21.17
CA THR A 57 -1.20 -28.31 21.38
C THR A 57 -2.35 -27.60 20.69
N ARG A 58 -3.06 -26.76 21.42
CA ARG A 58 -4.18 -25.97 20.91
C ARG A 58 -3.81 -24.51 20.83
N TYR A 59 -4.24 -23.86 19.73
CA TYR A 59 -3.96 -22.44 19.49
C TYR A 59 -5.26 -21.66 19.32
N VAL A 60 -5.27 -20.43 19.81
CA VAL A 60 -6.31 -19.47 19.50
C VAL A 60 -5.71 -18.34 18.66
N LYS A 61 -6.54 -17.74 17.83
CA LYS A 61 -6.13 -16.67 16.92
C LYS A 61 -5.97 -15.38 17.72
N GLY A 62 -4.80 -14.76 17.62
CA GLY A 62 -4.51 -13.47 18.22
C GLY A 62 -4.67 -12.32 17.24
N ARG A 63 -3.94 -11.23 17.50
CA ARG A 63 -3.97 -10.05 16.66
C ARG A 63 -3.31 -10.36 15.31
N ALA A 64 -3.92 -9.87 14.22
CA ALA A 64 -3.33 -9.96 12.89
C ALA A 64 -2.17 -8.98 12.72
N ASP A 65 -1.12 -9.40 12.06
CA ASP A 65 0.05 -8.60 11.76
C ASP A 65 0.23 -8.45 10.25
N THR A 66 0.43 -7.23 9.78
CA THR A 66 0.66 -6.92 8.36
C THR A 66 2.14 -6.79 8.02
N GLY A 67 3.03 -6.96 9.00
CA GLY A 67 4.46 -6.76 8.82
C GLY A 67 4.91 -5.31 9.01
N GLY A 68 4.00 -4.38 9.18
CA GLY A 68 4.27 -2.98 9.53
C GLY A 68 4.75 -2.08 8.41
N SER A 69 5.23 -2.61 7.30
CA SER A 69 5.72 -1.80 6.18
C SER A 69 5.32 -2.36 4.83
N PHE A 70 5.26 -1.45 3.85
CA PHE A 70 4.90 -1.77 2.47
C PHE A 70 5.85 -1.02 1.56
N ALA A 71 6.58 -1.74 0.71
CA ALA A 71 7.58 -1.15 -0.16
C ALA A 71 7.00 -0.85 -1.55
N VAL A 72 7.26 0.36 -2.04
CA VAL A 72 6.88 0.78 -3.39
C VAL A 72 8.16 1.22 -4.10
N THR A 73 8.55 0.50 -5.15
CA THR A 73 9.73 0.84 -5.94
C THR A 73 9.28 1.62 -7.17
N VAL A 74 9.83 2.81 -7.35
CA VAL A 74 9.48 3.67 -8.48
C VAL A 74 10.72 4.02 -9.29
N ASN A 75 10.53 4.25 -10.60
CA ASN A 75 11.59 4.79 -11.44
C ASN A 75 11.86 6.23 -11.00
N PHE A 76 13.13 6.57 -10.78
CA PHE A 76 13.51 7.88 -10.28
C PHE A 76 13.61 8.87 -11.45
N THR A 77 12.63 9.74 -11.58
CA THR A 77 12.59 10.81 -12.58
C THR A 77 12.16 12.11 -11.89
N SER A 78 12.35 13.25 -12.55
CA SER A 78 11.90 14.52 -11.98
C SER A 78 10.39 14.52 -11.75
N ASP A 79 9.62 13.85 -12.61
CA ASP A 79 8.16 13.76 -12.47
C ASP A 79 7.75 12.91 -11.28
N THR A 80 8.37 11.74 -11.09
CA THR A 80 8.04 10.86 -9.96
C THR A 80 8.48 11.47 -8.63
N VAL A 81 9.61 12.14 -8.60
CA VAL A 81 10.07 12.86 -7.41
C VAL A 81 9.04 13.92 -7.02
N LYS A 82 8.55 14.69 -7.99
CA LYS A 82 7.53 15.71 -7.74
C LYS A 82 6.24 15.08 -7.23
N GLU A 83 5.78 13.99 -7.82
CA GLU A 83 4.57 13.30 -7.38
C GLU A 83 4.68 12.88 -5.91
N TRP A 84 5.81 12.31 -5.51
CA TRP A 84 6.02 11.86 -4.14
C TRP A 84 6.25 13.02 -3.17
N GLN A 85 6.87 14.10 -3.61
CA GLN A 85 6.96 15.32 -2.80
C GLN A 85 5.59 15.91 -2.52
N ASP A 86 4.72 15.96 -3.53
CA ASP A 86 3.34 16.43 -3.39
C ASP A 86 2.54 15.51 -2.45
N LEU A 87 2.74 14.19 -2.56
CA LEU A 87 2.11 13.21 -1.67
C LEU A 87 2.53 13.44 -0.21
N ILE A 88 3.82 13.60 0.03
CA ILE A 88 4.36 13.83 1.38
C ILE A 88 3.83 15.15 1.94
N THR A 89 3.80 16.22 1.13
CA THR A 89 3.26 17.52 1.52
C THR A 89 1.77 17.40 1.87
N THR A 90 1.01 16.68 1.05
CA THR A 90 -0.42 16.45 1.28
C THR A 90 -0.64 15.69 2.59
N TYR A 91 0.18 14.67 2.86
CA TYR A 91 0.08 13.91 4.10
C TYR A 91 0.37 14.80 5.33
N LYS A 92 1.42 15.62 5.26
CA LYS A 92 1.79 16.51 6.36
C LYS A 92 0.74 17.58 6.64
N ALA A 93 -0.07 17.93 5.63
CA ALA A 93 -1.13 18.90 5.77
C ALA A 93 -2.43 18.31 6.35
N LEU A 94 -2.52 16.99 6.50
CA LEU A 94 -3.70 16.34 7.07
C LEU A 94 -3.85 16.69 8.55
N SER A 95 -5.10 16.92 8.97
CA SER A 95 -5.44 17.27 10.35
C SER A 95 -6.75 16.62 10.75
N GLY A 96 -7.08 16.67 12.03
CA GLY A 96 -8.35 16.14 12.53
C GLY A 96 -8.48 14.63 12.46
N GLY A 97 -7.35 13.89 12.49
CA GLY A 97 -7.35 12.44 12.44
C GLY A 97 -7.55 11.84 11.06
N LYS A 98 -7.49 12.66 10.02
CA LYS A 98 -7.60 12.17 8.64
C LYS A 98 -6.36 11.39 8.26
N ARG A 99 -6.55 10.32 7.48
CA ARG A 99 -5.48 9.41 7.10
C ARG A 99 -5.34 9.35 5.59
N MET A 100 -4.20 8.86 5.12
CA MET A 100 -3.93 8.69 3.69
C MET A 100 -4.15 7.23 3.30
N TRP A 101 -4.92 7.03 2.24
CA TRP A 101 -5.24 5.71 1.69
C TRP A 101 -4.47 5.49 0.41
N PHE A 102 -4.11 4.25 0.17
CA PHE A 102 -3.47 3.82 -1.08
C PHE A 102 -4.33 2.75 -1.73
N GLU A 103 -4.46 2.84 -3.04
CA GLU A 103 -5.26 1.90 -3.83
C GLU A 103 -4.38 1.24 -4.89
N THR A 104 -4.48 -0.09 -5.01
CA THR A 104 -3.84 -0.86 -6.09
C THR A 104 -4.94 -1.45 -6.95
N ILE A 105 -5.01 -1.02 -8.21
CA ILE A 105 -5.99 -1.52 -9.17
C ILE A 105 -5.32 -2.58 -10.04
N ILE A 106 -5.89 -3.78 -10.03
CA ILE A 106 -5.40 -4.90 -10.83
C ILE A 106 -6.44 -5.18 -11.92
N PRO A 107 -6.05 -5.05 -13.21
CA PRO A 107 -6.97 -5.36 -14.31
C PRO A 107 -7.46 -6.81 -14.22
N GLY A 108 -8.75 -7.00 -14.43
CA GLY A 108 -9.38 -8.31 -14.35
C GLY A 108 -9.88 -8.69 -12.97
N VAL A 109 -9.61 -7.87 -11.96
CA VAL A 109 -10.18 -8.03 -10.61
C VAL A 109 -11.17 -6.90 -10.39
N THR A 110 -12.38 -7.24 -9.97
CA THR A 110 -13.48 -6.27 -9.84
C THR A 110 -13.20 -5.22 -8.77
N ASN A 111 -12.61 -5.64 -7.65
CA ASN A 111 -12.30 -4.76 -6.54
C ASN A 111 -10.81 -4.42 -6.52
N SER A 112 -10.47 -3.37 -5.83
CA SER A 112 -9.08 -2.93 -5.64
C SER A 112 -8.63 -3.16 -4.21
N PHE A 113 -7.32 -3.30 -4.03
CA PHE A 113 -6.74 -3.39 -2.68
C PHE A 113 -6.56 -2.00 -2.11
N PHE A 114 -6.97 -1.83 -0.86
CA PHE A 114 -6.85 -0.57 -0.13
C PHE A 114 -6.03 -0.79 1.13
N VAL A 115 -5.16 0.16 1.42
CA VAL A 115 -4.36 0.16 2.64
C VAL A 115 -4.24 1.60 3.15
N ILE A 116 -4.31 1.77 4.46
CA ILE A 116 -4.04 3.06 5.11
C ILE A 116 -2.61 3.02 5.59
N ALA A 117 -1.80 3.94 5.11
CA ALA A 117 -0.37 3.95 5.40
C ALA A 117 0.17 5.38 5.49
N GLN A 118 1.35 5.49 6.09
CA GLN A 118 2.09 6.75 6.18
C GLN A 118 3.23 6.72 5.17
N PRO A 119 3.41 7.78 4.36
CA PRO A 119 4.55 7.86 3.46
C PRO A 119 5.85 8.13 4.26
N PRO A 120 7.03 7.95 3.64
CA PRO A 120 8.27 8.35 4.29
C PRO A 120 8.28 9.87 4.54
N GLU A 121 8.97 10.31 5.57
CA GLU A 121 9.05 11.75 5.89
C GLU A 121 9.79 12.55 4.82
N GLU A 122 10.78 11.91 4.21
CA GLU A 122 11.58 12.49 3.15
C GLU A 122 11.77 11.46 2.05
N ILE A 123 12.02 11.93 0.83
CA ILE A 123 12.34 11.04 -0.28
C ILE A 123 13.71 10.44 -0.03
N PRO A 124 13.83 9.11 0.06
CA PRO A 124 15.14 8.50 0.30
C PRO A 124 16.05 8.66 -0.91
N GLN A 125 17.34 8.76 -0.67
CA GLN A 125 18.31 8.80 -1.76
C GLN A 125 18.43 7.39 -2.35
N PRO A 126 18.27 7.24 -3.68
CA PRO A 126 18.39 5.93 -4.29
C PRO A 126 19.83 5.44 -4.30
N GLU A 127 19.99 4.13 -4.34
CA GLU A 127 21.27 3.51 -4.59
C GLU A 127 21.64 3.73 -6.07
N ILE A 128 22.88 4.17 -6.31
CA ILE A 128 23.33 4.50 -7.67
C ILE A 128 24.45 3.55 -8.08
N GLY A 129 24.18 2.72 -9.08
CA GLY A 129 25.16 1.82 -9.68
C GLY A 129 25.46 2.23 -11.10
N GLN A 130 26.40 1.53 -11.73
CA GLN A 130 26.75 1.77 -13.12
C GLN A 130 25.80 1.01 -14.05
N ASN A 131 25.38 1.68 -15.12
CA ASN A 131 24.59 1.06 -16.20
C ASN A 131 23.29 0.40 -15.69
N GLU A 132 22.67 1.02 -14.67
CA GLU A 132 21.43 0.54 -14.11
C GLU A 132 20.33 1.58 -14.24
N LEU A 133 19.08 1.11 -14.32
CA LEU A 133 17.94 1.99 -14.22
C LEU A 133 17.90 2.57 -12.79
N LEU A 134 17.80 3.88 -12.71
CA LEU A 134 17.73 4.54 -11.40
C LEU A 134 16.34 4.35 -10.83
N THR A 135 16.25 3.65 -9.72
CA THR A 135 15.00 3.40 -8.99
C THR A 135 15.17 3.77 -7.53
N VAL A 136 14.07 4.06 -6.86
CA VAL A 136 14.06 4.33 -5.43
C VAL A 136 12.94 3.55 -4.77
N GLU A 137 13.20 3.02 -3.60
CA GLU A 137 12.21 2.30 -2.81
C GLU A 137 11.63 3.23 -1.75
N MET A 138 10.31 3.42 -1.83
CA MET A 138 9.56 4.19 -0.85
C MET A 138 8.93 3.22 0.14
N ASN A 139 9.29 3.32 1.40
CA ASN A 139 8.75 2.46 2.45
C ASN A 139 7.60 3.17 3.16
N LEU A 140 6.42 2.60 3.03
CA LEU A 140 5.22 3.11 3.68
C LEU A 140 4.99 2.35 4.98
N THR A 141 4.66 3.06 6.05
CA THR A 141 4.31 2.44 7.32
C THR A 141 2.82 2.14 7.32
N ILE A 142 2.46 0.87 7.44
CA ILE A 142 1.06 0.44 7.38
C ILE A 142 0.37 0.78 8.71
N GLU A 143 -0.72 1.54 8.63
CA GLU A 143 -1.59 1.81 9.77
C GLU A 143 -2.71 0.78 9.85
N GLU A 144 -3.36 0.52 8.71
CA GLU A 144 -4.47 -0.42 8.66
C GLU A 144 -4.61 -0.99 7.24
N TYR A 145 -4.70 -2.30 7.12
CA TYR A 145 -4.95 -2.97 5.85
C TYR A 145 -6.44 -3.19 5.66
N LYS A 146 -7.01 -2.58 4.63
CA LYS A 146 -8.45 -2.68 4.34
C LYS A 146 -8.81 -3.85 3.43
N GLY A 147 -7.85 -4.36 2.65
CA GLY A 147 -8.10 -5.46 1.72
C GLY A 147 -8.87 -5.04 0.48
N LEU A 148 -9.64 -5.95 -0.07
CA LEU A 148 -10.41 -5.71 -1.29
C LEU A 148 -11.69 -4.95 -0.99
N ASP A 149 -11.95 -3.90 -1.78
CA ASP A 149 -13.17 -3.10 -1.71
C ASP A 149 -13.47 -2.53 -3.08
N THR A 150 -14.62 -1.89 -3.22
CA THR A 150 -15.05 -1.30 -4.48
C THR A 150 -13.99 -0.34 -5.02
N SER A 151 -13.59 -0.56 -6.28
CA SER A 151 -12.57 0.26 -6.95
C SER A 151 -13.03 1.70 -7.12
N VAL A 152 -12.10 2.64 -6.90
CA VAL A 152 -12.29 4.06 -7.19
C VAL A 152 -11.33 4.40 -8.32
N GLU A 153 -11.85 4.92 -9.44
CA GLU A 153 -10.99 5.30 -10.56
C GLU A 153 -10.09 6.47 -10.18
N PHE A 154 -8.87 6.45 -10.69
CA PHE A 154 -7.92 7.53 -10.44
C PHE A 154 -8.33 8.78 -11.22
N THR A 155 -8.21 9.94 -10.56
CA THR A 155 -8.35 11.21 -11.26
C THR A 155 -7.14 11.42 -12.17
N PRO A 156 -7.33 11.97 -13.38
CA PRO A 156 -6.20 12.27 -14.26
C PRO A 156 -5.22 13.21 -13.59
N GLY A 157 -3.91 12.93 -13.75
CA GLY A 157 -2.87 13.84 -13.31
C GLY A 157 -2.85 15.08 -14.18
N GLU A 158 -2.53 16.21 -13.58
CA GLU A 158 -2.32 17.44 -14.31
C GLU A 158 -0.86 17.59 -14.76
#